data_c86f739b6a58fdb08adefb0fa34c6717
#
_entry.id   c86f739b6a58fdb08adefb0fa34c6717
#
_cell.length_a   1.000
_cell.length_b   1.000
_cell.length_c   1.000
_cell.angle_alpha   90.00
_cell.angle_beta   90.00
_cell.angle_gamma   90.00
#
_symmetry.space_group_name_H-M   'P 1'
#
loop_
_entity.id
_entity.type
_entity.pdbx_description
1 polymer ?
#
loop_
_entity_poly.entity_id
_entity_poly.type
_entity_poly.pdbx_seq_one_letter_code
_entity_poly.pdbx_strand_id
1 'polypeptide(L)'
;MDHNHIPPTVRRTYGTDDLAKAASFAGGFINFGYWQGIDLTSPTPEDRVRSQEQLYRRVLRAFPEPREQLRLAEVGCGRGLGAALALREFRFASVTAVDIHPDQIERARAVNAKALASYPDRLAYTLGSAGELPFPDNSLDGLYSVEAAQHFRELTSFAAEAARVLRPGGRLVVTTFFTAPGAEIAERLKILLASFADGLDVAHPLDDFTTDLTGAGFTTVTTESIGPDVWPGLDRYLADTVPPAHWTRHFLTAWRDGLLDYHLITADRG
;
A
#
# COMPACT_ATOMS: atom_id res chain seq x y z
N MET A 1 18.54 13.71 3.69
CA MET A 1 17.08 13.97 3.55
C MET A 1 16.64 14.86 4.69
N ASP A 2 15.99 15.96 4.35
CA ASP A 2 15.45 16.86 5.36
C ASP A 2 14.12 16.28 5.90
N HIS A 3 14.09 15.92 7.18
CA HIS A 3 12.90 15.37 7.85
C HIS A 3 11.69 16.31 7.86
N ASN A 4 11.84 17.53 7.38
CA ASN A 4 10.76 18.52 7.26
C ASN A 4 9.73 18.21 6.16
N HIS A 5 9.96 17.22 5.30
CA HIS A 5 9.07 16.90 4.18
C HIS A 5 7.97 15.86 4.52
N ILE A 6 8.03 15.22 5.70
CA ILE A 6 6.97 14.29 6.11
C ILE A 6 5.74 15.11 6.54
N PRO A 7 4.55 14.88 5.92
CA PRO A 7 3.33 15.56 6.35
C PRO A 7 3.09 15.38 7.85
N PRO A 8 2.68 16.43 8.59
CA PRO A 8 2.51 16.34 10.05
C PRO A 8 1.57 15.21 10.49
N THR A 9 0.50 14.96 9.76
CA THR A 9 -0.47 13.90 10.04
C THR A 9 0.17 12.52 9.87
N VAL A 10 0.90 12.29 8.76
CA VAL A 10 1.66 11.06 8.52
C VAL A 10 2.69 10.84 9.63
N ARG A 11 3.44 11.90 9.99
CA ARG A 11 4.44 11.84 11.06
C ARG A 11 3.84 11.41 12.40
N ARG A 12 2.69 11.94 12.77
CA ARG A 12 1.99 11.58 14.00
C ARG A 12 1.46 10.15 13.95
N THR A 13 0.69 9.84 12.90
CA THR A 13 -0.04 8.57 12.75
C THR A 13 0.89 7.36 12.70
N TYR A 14 1.97 7.46 11.92
CA TYR A 14 2.94 6.36 11.76
C TYR A 14 4.15 6.45 12.69
N GLY A 15 4.33 7.58 13.40
CA GLY A 15 5.35 7.76 14.41
C GLY A 15 4.83 7.49 15.82
N THR A 16 4.41 8.56 16.52
CA THR A 16 4.02 8.51 17.95
C THR A 16 2.79 7.65 18.21
N ASP A 17 1.77 7.72 17.35
CA ASP A 17 0.50 7.02 17.57
C ASP A 17 0.61 5.52 17.24
N ASP A 18 1.56 5.14 16.34
CA ASP A 18 1.79 3.76 15.89
C ASP A 18 0.49 3.06 15.47
N LEU A 19 -0.01 3.42 14.30
CA LEU A 19 -1.30 2.95 13.76
C LEU A 19 -1.45 1.41 13.79
N ALA A 20 -0.36 0.65 13.73
CA ALA A 20 -0.38 -0.81 13.84
C ALA A 20 -0.93 -1.34 15.18
N LYS A 21 -1.06 -0.48 16.19
CA LYS A 21 -1.66 -0.82 17.50
C LYS A 21 -3.18 -0.63 17.52
N ALA A 22 -3.76 0.01 16.50
CA ALA A 22 -5.20 0.19 16.43
C ALA A 22 -5.92 -1.16 16.27
N ALA A 23 -7.10 -1.29 16.88
CA ALA A 23 -7.90 -2.52 16.86
C ALA A 23 -8.30 -2.98 15.45
N SER A 24 -8.26 -2.06 14.46
CA SER A 24 -8.54 -2.35 13.06
C SER A 24 -7.44 -3.18 12.38
N PHE A 25 -6.24 -3.27 12.97
CA PHE A 25 -5.09 -3.98 12.40
C PHE A 25 -4.64 -5.12 13.30
N ALA A 26 -4.08 -6.16 12.70
CA ALA A 26 -3.62 -7.35 13.40
C ALA A 26 -2.29 -7.84 12.82
N GLY A 27 -1.55 -8.66 13.58
CA GLY A 27 -0.30 -9.27 13.11
C GLY A 27 0.81 -8.28 12.73
N GLY A 28 0.60 -6.98 12.97
CA GLY A 28 1.56 -5.93 12.61
C GLY A 28 1.44 -5.39 11.19
N PHE A 29 0.56 -5.94 10.36
CA PHE A 29 0.23 -5.38 9.07
C PHE A 29 -0.67 -4.14 9.21
N ILE A 30 -0.49 -3.17 8.32
CA ILE A 30 -1.31 -1.95 8.26
C ILE A 30 -1.93 -1.90 6.85
N ASN A 31 -2.97 -2.70 6.63
CA ASN A 31 -3.78 -2.69 5.42
C ASN A 31 -5.17 -3.24 5.70
N PHE A 32 -6.15 -2.97 4.85
CA PHE A 32 -7.55 -3.36 5.03
C PHE A 32 -7.85 -4.81 4.69
N GLY A 33 -6.90 -5.49 4.03
CA GLY A 33 -6.97 -6.92 3.73
C GLY A 33 -7.78 -7.25 2.48
N TYR A 34 -7.50 -8.43 1.94
CA TYR A 34 -8.23 -9.04 0.83
C TYR A 34 -8.94 -10.29 1.35
N TRP A 35 -10.26 -10.26 1.41
CA TRP A 35 -11.09 -11.21 2.16
C TRP A 35 -11.65 -12.35 1.33
N GLN A 36 -11.29 -12.42 0.05
CA GLN A 36 -11.76 -13.48 -0.82
C GLN A 36 -11.45 -14.89 -0.23
N GLY A 37 -12.45 -15.74 -0.15
CA GLY A 37 -12.32 -17.10 0.36
C GLY A 37 -12.16 -17.22 1.89
N ILE A 38 -12.44 -16.14 2.64
CA ILE A 38 -12.52 -16.14 4.10
C ILE A 38 -14.00 -16.19 4.48
N ASP A 39 -14.35 -17.07 5.43
CA ASP A 39 -15.70 -17.13 5.98
C ASP A 39 -15.99 -15.87 6.82
N LEU A 40 -16.94 -15.07 6.38
CA LEU A 40 -17.34 -13.84 7.02
C LEU A 40 -18.47 -14.03 8.07
N THR A 41 -18.89 -15.23 8.37
CA THR A 41 -19.93 -15.47 9.38
C THR A 41 -19.47 -15.02 10.76
N SER A 42 -18.23 -15.36 11.14
CA SER A 42 -17.61 -14.95 12.41
C SER A 42 -16.08 -14.85 12.25
N PRO A 43 -15.57 -13.80 11.56
CA PRO A 43 -14.16 -13.69 11.27
C PRO A 43 -13.33 -13.49 12.54
N THR A 44 -12.24 -14.23 12.65
CA THR A 44 -11.33 -14.24 13.79
C THR A 44 -10.16 -13.25 13.60
N PRO A 45 -9.35 -12.96 14.65
CA PRO A 45 -8.10 -12.21 14.47
C PRO A 45 -7.11 -12.90 13.51
N GLU A 46 -7.10 -14.22 13.44
CA GLU A 46 -6.29 -15.01 12.51
C GLU A 46 -6.77 -14.80 11.06
N ASP A 47 -8.09 -14.75 10.85
CA ASP A 47 -8.67 -14.41 9.53
C ASP A 47 -8.31 -12.98 9.13
N ARG A 48 -8.24 -12.06 10.10
CA ARG A 48 -7.77 -10.69 9.85
C ARG A 48 -6.33 -10.66 9.37
N VAL A 49 -5.42 -11.36 10.04
CA VAL A 49 -4.03 -11.48 9.59
C VAL A 49 -3.97 -12.13 8.20
N ARG A 50 -4.73 -13.22 8.01
CA ARG A 50 -4.81 -13.91 6.72
C ARG A 50 -5.27 -12.99 5.59
N SER A 51 -6.29 -12.15 5.83
CA SER A 51 -6.78 -11.19 4.83
C SER A 51 -5.70 -10.17 4.46
N GLN A 52 -4.95 -9.69 5.44
CA GLN A 52 -3.86 -8.73 5.24
C GLN A 52 -2.70 -9.34 4.44
N GLU A 53 -2.31 -10.58 4.75
CA GLU A 53 -1.32 -11.31 3.95
C GLU A 53 -1.83 -11.64 2.55
N GLN A 54 -3.14 -11.93 2.38
CA GLN A 54 -3.74 -12.19 1.08
C GLN A 54 -3.66 -10.97 0.14
N LEU A 55 -3.78 -9.75 0.67
CA LEU A 55 -3.60 -8.54 -0.11
C LEU A 55 -2.17 -8.46 -0.68
N TYR A 56 -1.16 -8.72 0.13
CA TYR A 56 0.23 -8.82 -0.33
C TYR A 56 0.40 -9.93 -1.37
N ARG A 57 -0.15 -11.12 -1.11
CA ARG A 57 -0.08 -12.23 -2.08
C ARG A 57 -0.75 -11.88 -3.42
N ARG A 58 -1.84 -11.10 -3.38
CA ARG A 58 -2.52 -10.63 -4.59
C ARG A 58 -1.63 -9.71 -5.43
N VAL A 59 -0.94 -8.77 -4.78
CA VAL A 59 0.04 -7.87 -5.40
C VAL A 59 1.23 -8.64 -5.95
N LEU A 60 1.84 -9.52 -5.15
CA LEU A 60 3.06 -10.22 -5.51
C LEU A 60 2.85 -11.25 -6.63
N ARG A 61 1.64 -11.80 -6.77
CA ARG A 61 1.26 -12.66 -7.91
C ARG A 61 1.17 -11.92 -9.24
N ALA A 62 1.02 -10.60 -9.23
CA ALA A 62 0.97 -9.80 -10.45
C ALA A 62 2.35 -9.67 -11.15
N PHE A 63 3.45 -10.01 -10.47
CA PHE A 63 4.77 -10.05 -11.09
C PHE A 63 4.97 -11.31 -11.92
N PRO A 64 5.64 -11.19 -13.09
CA PRO A 64 5.86 -12.33 -13.99
C PRO A 64 6.85 -13.35 -13.42
N GLU A 65 6.83 -14.55 -13.96
CA GLU A 65 7.85 -15.58 -13.73
C GLU A 65 9.02 -15.44 -14.74
N PRO A 66 10.23 -15.86 -14.39
CA PRO A 66 10.65 -16.43 -13.11
C PRO A 66 10.96 -15.34 -12.05
N ARG A 67 10.34 -15.42 -10.90
CA ARG A 67 10.47 -14.42 -9.82
C ARG A 67 11.83 -14.37 -9.16
N GLU A 68 12.55 -15.49 -9.16
CA GLU A 68 13.89 -15.60 -8.57
C GLU A 68 14.95 -14.71 -9.23
N GLN A 69 14.62 -14.10 -10.36
CA GLN A 69 15.49 -13.15 -11.07
C GLN A 69 15.12 -11.70 -10.81
N LEU A 70 13.95 -11.44 -10.21
CA LEU A 70 13.41 -10.10 -10.08
C LEU A 70 13.89 -9.42 -8.79
N ARG A 71 14.48 -8.24 -8.95
CA ARG A 71 14.82 -7.30 -7.87
C ARG A 71 13.68 -6.32 -7.69
N LEU A 72 13.04 -6.37 -6.54
CA LEU A 72 11.89 -5.53 -6.25
C LEU A 72 12.21 -4.42 -5.26
N ALA A 73 11.40 -3.36 -5.31
CA ALA A 73 11.27 -2.46 -4.17
C ALA A 73 9.80 -2.32 -3.74
N GLU A 74 9.59 -2.19 -2.42
CA GLU A 74 8.31 -1.83 -1.80
C GLU A 74 8.35 -0.36 -1.37
N VAL A 75 7.33 0.43 -1.75
CA VAL A 75 7.23 1.86 -1.39
C VAL A 75 6.11 2.06 -0.39
N GLY A 76 6.45 2.66 0.76
CA GLY A 76 5.55 2.78 1.90
C GLY A 76 5.42 1.48 2.68
N CYS A 77 6.56 0.87 3.03
CA CYS A 77 6.58 -0.49 3.59
C CYS A 77 6.10 -0.59 5.04
N GLY A 78 5.94 0.53 5.74
CA GLY A 78 5.57 0.54 7.15
C GLY A 78 6.50 -0.36 7.98
N ARG A 79 5.94 -1.38 8.64
CA ARG A 79 6.70 -2.34 9.46
C ARG A 79 7.41 -3.44 8.65
N GLY A 80 7.37 -3.38 7.32
CA GLY A 80 8.17 -4.20 6.43
C GLY A 80 7.82 -5.68 6.35
N LEU A 81 6.66 -6.09 6.87
CA LEU A 81 6.22 -7.49 6.86
C LEU A 81 5.97 -8.01 5.44
N GLY A 82 5.52 -7.13 4.53
CA GLY A 82 5.27 -7.46 3.13
C GLY A 82 6.54 -7.87 2.39
N ALA A 83 7.63 -7.13 2.57
CA ALA A 83 8.92 -7.45 1.96
C ALA A 83 9.47 -8.80 2.45
N ALA A 84 9.35 -9.08 3.75
CA ALA A 84 9.75 -10.37 4.31
C ALA A 84 8.89 -11.52 3.76
N LEU A 85 7.56 -11.31 3.60
CA LEU A 85 6.63 -12.27 2.99
C LEU A 85 7.01 -12.54 1.53
N ALA A 86 7.35 -11.50 0.76
CA ALA A 86 7.74 -11.61 -0.64
C ALA A 86 8.94 -12.57 -0.83
N LEU A 87 9.96 -12.46 0.01
CA LEU A 87 11.10 -13.37 -0.05
C LEU A 87 10.77 -14.77 0.43
N ARG A 88 9.99 -14.89 1.50
CA ARG A 88 9.63 -16.18 2.10
C ARG A 88 8.77 -17.04 1.17
N GLU A 89 7.77 -16.43 0.52
CA GLU A 89 6.74 -17.17 -0.23
C GLU A 89 6.95 -17.14 -1.74
N PHE A 90 7.50 -16.06 -2.29
CA PHE A 90 7.61 -15.85 -3.74
C PHE A 90 9.04 -15.96 -4.27
N ARG A 91 10.03 -16.00 -3.38
CA ARG A 91 11.45 -16.27 -3.72
C ARG A 91 12.07 -15.23 -4.65
N PHE A 92 11.60 -13.98 -4.67
CA PHE A 92 12.22 -12.90 -5.45
C PHE A 92 13.74 -12.82 -5.20
N ALA A 93 14.50 -12.35 -6.17
CA ALA A 93 15.96 -12.21 -6.05
C ALA A 93 16.33 -11.35 -4.84
N SER A 94 15.69 -10.18 -4.72
CA SER A 94 15.84 -9.30 -3.58
C SER A 94 14.62 -8.38 -3.44
N VAL A 95 14.39 -7.86 -2.23
CA VAL A 95 13.40 -6.82 -1.95
C VAL A 95 14.06 -5.75 -1.09
N THR A 96 14.05 -4.51 -1.56
CA THR A 96 14.41 -3.33 -0.76
C THR A 96 13.14 -2.56 -0.43
N ALA A 97 12.81 -2.48 0.85
CA ALA A 97 11.60 -1.83 1.32
C ALA A 97 11.89 -0.39 1.79
N VAL A 98 11.12 0.56 1.27
CA VAL A 98 11.29 2.00 1.47
C VAL A 98 10.13 2.56 2.26
N ASP A 99 10.42 3.40 3.23
CA ASP A 99 9.43 4.22 3.91
C ASP A 99 9.99 5.62 4.17
N ILE A 100 9.12 6.62 4.17
CA ILE A 100 9.49 8.00 4.44
C ILE A 100 9.71 8.25 5.94
N HIS A 101 9.14 7.40 6.80
CA HIS A 101 9.16 7.59 8.24
C HIS A 101 10.32 6.80 8.89
N PRO A 102 11.29 7.47 9.55
CA PRO A 102 12.44 6.79 10.16
C PRO A 102 12.04 5.77 11.24
N ASP A 103 11.00 6.06 12.05
CA ASP A 103 10.51 5.12 13.07
C ASP A 103 9.94 3.84 12.44
N GLN A 104 9.32 3.93 11.24
CA GLN A 104 8.85 2.75 10.55
C GLN A 104 10.01 1.88 10.08
N ILE A 105 11.07 2.47 9.55
CA ILE A 105 12.29 1.74 9.16
C ILE A 105 12.95 1.08 10.36
N GLU A 106 13.02 1.76 11.50
CA GLU A 106 13.55 1.18 12.73
C GLU A 106 12.71 -0.02 13.20
N ARG A 107 11.38 0.15 13.24
CA ARG A 107 10.44 -0.93 13.59
C ARG A 107 10.51 -2.08 12.58
N ALA A 108 10.62 -1.80 11.28
CA ALA A 108 10.75 -2.81 10.24
C ALA A 108 11.99 -3.68 10.46
N ARG A 109 13.14 -3.07 10.75
CA ARG A 109 14.37 -3.80 11.07
C ARG A 109 14.24 -4.65 12.33
N ALA A 110 13.63 -4.11 13.37
CA ALA A 110 13.44 -4.82 14.64
C ALA A 110 12.48 -6.01 14.50
N VAL A 111 11.31 -5.81 13.89
CA VAL A 111 10.29 -6.86 13.71
C VAL A 111 10.78 -7.97 12.78
N ASN A 112 11.54 -7.63 11.73
CA ASN A 112 12.02 -8.58 10.74
C ASN A 112 13.48 -9.01 10.96
N ALA A 113 14.04 -8.90 12.17
CA ALA A 113 15.44 -9.24 12.44
C ALA A 113 15.80 -10.70 12.03
N LYS A 114 14.87 -11.66 12.24
CA LYS A 114 15.06 -13.05 11.78
C LYS A 114 15.06 -13.15 10.26
N ALA A 115 14.20 -12.44 9.56
CA ALA A 115 14.17 -12.43 8.10
C ALA A 115 15.43 -11.79 7.52
N LEU A 116 15.88 -10.67 8.08
CA LEU A 116 17.17 -10.04 7.71
C LEU A 116 18.34 -11.01 7.86
N ALA A 117 18.39 -11.76 8.95
CA ALA A 117 19.44 -12.79 9.15
C ALA A 117 19.31 -13.97 8.18
N SER A 118 18.07 -14.33 7.76
CA SER A 118 17.83 -15.43 6.82
C SER A 118 18.03 -15.04 5.36
N TYR A 119 17.92 -13.76 5.03
CA TYR A 119 18.06 -13.21 3.68
C TYR A 119 19.09 -12.07 3.64
N PRO A 120 20.33 -12.30 4.09
CA PRO A 120 21.38 -11.28 4.01
C PRO A 120 21.54 -10.89 2.53
N ASP A 121 21.76 -9.61 2.27
CA ASP A 121 21.91 -9.03 0.92
C ASP A 121 20.68 -9.12 0.01
N ARG A 122 19.60 -9.78 0.46
CA ARG A 122 18.34 -9.90 -0.31
C ARG A 122 17.19 -9.12 0.29
N LEU A 123 17.20 -8.84 1.59
CA LEU A 123 16.21 -8.02 2.28
C LEU A 123 16.89 -6.78 2.86
N ALA A 124 16.38 -5.60 2.53
CA ALA A 124 16.85 -4.35 3.10
C ALA A 124 15.67 -3.41 3.42
N TYR A 125 15.83 -2.57 4.43
CA TYR A 125 14.90 -1.50 4.80
C TYR A 125 15.65 -0.18 4.77
N THR A 126 15.16 0.79 3.99
CA THR A 126 15.84 2.07 3.78
C THR A 126 14.86 3.24 3.85
N LEU A 127 15.37 4.39 4.29
CA LEU A 127 14.60 5.63 4.29
C LEU A 127 14.54 6.20 2.87
N GLY A 128 13.35 6.64 2.44
CA GLY A 128 13.14 7.26 1.14
C GLY A 128 11.72 7.76 0.95
N SER A 129 11.54 8.67 0.02
CA SER A 129 10.24 9.21 -0.37
C SER A 129 9.75 8.58 -1.67
N ALA A 130 8.44 8.46 -1.84
CA ALA A 130 7.83 8.02 -3.10
C ALA A 130 8.13 8.97 -4.27
N GLY A 131 8.31 10.27 -3.99
CA GLY A 131 8.69 11.28 -4.99
C GLY A 131 10.20 11.44 -5.19
N GLU A 132 11.04 10.68 -4.46
CA GLU A 132 12.50 10.66 -4.59
C GLU A 132 13.01 9.30 -4.10
N LEU A 133 12.93 8.28 -4.95
CA LEU A 133 13.30 6.92 -4.60
C LEU A 133 14.83 6.75 -4.55
N PRO A 134 15.37 6.08 -3.51
CA PRO A 134 16.81 5.94 -3.30
C PRO A 134 17.43 4.84 -4.18
N PHE A 135 17.06 4.80 -5.46
CA PHE A 135 17.55 3.82 -6.42
C PHE A 135 18.10 4.50 -7.66
N PRO A 136 19.15 3.94 -8.30
CA PRO A 136 19.60 4.40 -9.61
C PRO A 136 18.52 4.19 -10.69
N ASP A 137 18.66 4.92 -11.80
CA ASP A 137 17.82 4.74 -12.97
C ASP A 137 17.91 3.30 -13.49
N ASN A 138 16.81 2.74 -13.95
CA ASN A 138 16.72 1.41 -14.56
C ASN A 138 17.35 0.27 -13.73
N SER A 139 17.27 0.36 -12.40
CA SER A 139 17.93 -0.59 -11.49
C SER A 139 17.03 -1.69 -10.95
N LEU A 140 15.72 -1.55 -11.09
CA LEU A 140 14.73 -2.47 -10.55
C LEU A 140 13.96 -3.20 -11.65
N ASP A 141 13.57 -4.45 -11.36
CA ASP A 141 12.71 -5.26 -12.21
C ASP A 141 11.23 -5.07 -11.87
N GLY A 142 10.95 -4.69 -10.62
CA GLY A 142 9.60 -4.40 -10.18
C GLY A 142 9.54 -3.44 -8.99
N LEU A 143 8.43 -2.71 -8.92
CA LEU A 143 8.10 -1.80 -7.83
C LEU A 143 6.68 -2.07 -7.38
N TYR A 144 6.44 -2.09 -6.07
CA TYR A 144 5.07 -2.20 -5.57
C TYR A 144 4.80 -1.30 -4.37
N SER A 145 3.53 -0.97 -4.19
CA SER A 145 3.02 -0.22 -3.03
C SER A 145 1.70 -0.82 -2.58
N VAL A 146 1.59 -1.12 -1.29
CA VAL A 146 0.40 -1.72 -0.68
C VAL A 146 -0.15 -0.78 0.37
N GLU A 147 -1.29 -0.17 0.08
CA GLU A 147 -2.02 0.75 0.97
C GLU A 147 -1.14 1.84 1.58
N ALA A 148 -0.37 2.50 0.70
CA ALA A 148 0.45 3.66 1.05
C ALA A 148 0.24 4.83 0.08
N ALA A 149 -0.11 4.56 -1.19
CA ALA A 149 -0.21 5.60 -2.22
C ALA A 149 -1.31 6.63 -1.94
N GLN A 150 -2.36 6.30 -1.18
CA GLN A 150 -3.38 7.26 -0.72
C GLN A 150 -2.82 8.37 0.19
N HIS A 151 -1.62 8.19 0.75
CA HIS A 151 -0.93 9.19 1.57
C HIS A 151 0.07 10.05 0.78
N PHE A 152 0.39 9.67 -0.47
CA PHE A 152 1.32 10.44 -1.28
C PHE A 152 0.64 11.73 -1.74
N ARG A 153 1.30 12.87 -1.52
CA ARG A 153 0.70 14.16 -1.88
C ARG A 153 0.48 14.31 -3.38
N GLU A 154 1.43 13.80 -4.17
CA GLU A 154 1.44 13.92 -5.63
C GLU A 154 1.80 12.56 -6.24
N LEU A 155 0.82 11.92 -6.85
CA LEU A 155 1.01 10.63 -7.54
C LEU A 155 1.78 10.82 -8.85
N THR A 156 1.74 12.00 -9.47
CA THR A 156 2.54 12.34 -10.66
C THR A 156 4.04 12.18 -10.39
N SER A 157 4.53 12.68 -9.25
CA SER A 157 5.93 12.52 -8.84
C SER A 157 6.28 11.06 -8.58
N PHE A 158 5.38 10.30 -7.95
CA PHE A 158 5.56 8.86 -7.74
C PHE A 158 5.60 8.09 -9.07
N ALA A 159 4.72 8.39 -10.02
CA ALA A 159 4.72 7.78 -11.35
C ALA A 159 6.03 8.04 -12.11
N ALA A 160 6.54 9.28 -12.06
CA ALA A 160 7.82 9.65 -12.67
C ALA A 160 9.01 8.89 -12.04
N GLU A 161 9.07 8.82 -10.72
CA GLU A 161 10.12 8.09 -10.00
C GLU A 161 10.04 6.57 -10.24
N ALA A 162 8.83 6.01 -10.25
CA ALA A 162 8.61 4.60 -10.60
C ALA A 162 9.14 4.30 -12.02
N ALA A 163 8.83 5.16 -12.99
CA ALA A 163 9.33 5.03 -14.35
C ALA A 163 10.85 5.19 -14.43
N ARG A 164 11.46 6.07 -13.63
CA ARG A 164 12.92 6.27 -13.59
C ARG A 164 13.66 5.06 -13.07
N VAL A 165 13.20 4.48 -11.96
CA VAL A 165 13.93 3.38 -11.29
C VAL A 165 13.69 2.02 -11.93
N LEU A 166 12.54 1.81 -12.58
CA LEU A 166 12.23 0.58 -13.30
C LEU A 166 12.99 0.52 -14.63
N ARG A 167 13.59 -0.62 -14.92
CA ARG A 167 14.16 -0.90 -16.25
C ARG A 167 13.05 -1.01 -17.30
N PRO A 168 13.33 -0.83 -18.60
CA PRO A 168 12.40 -1.16 -19.67
C PRO A 168 11.85 -2.58 -19.49
N GLY A 169 10.53 -2.76 -19.58
CA GLY A 169 9.83 -4.01 -19.31
C GLY A 169 9.67 -4.34 -17.81
N GLY A 170 10.12 -3.47 -16.91
CA GLY A 170 9.85 -3.59 -15.47
C GLY A 170 8.40 -3.28 -15.14
N ARG A 171 7.89 -3.83 -14.03
CA ARG A 171 6.48 -3.73 -13.63
C ARG A 171 6.28 -2.94 -12.36
N LEU A 172 5.32 -2.01 -12.38
CA LEU A 172 4.74 -1.37 -11.21
C LEU A 172 3.44 -2.09 -10.82
N VAL A 173 3.25 -2.32 -9.52
CA VAL A 173 1.99 -2.83 -8.94
C VAL A 173 1.59 -1.96 -7.76
N VAL A 174 0.42 -1.34 -7.82
CA VAL A 174 -0.11 -0.49 -6.74
C VAL A 174 -1.47 -1.02 -6.31
N THR A 175 -1.68 -1.14 -5.00
CA THR A 175 -3.00 -1.44 -4.47
C THR A 175 -3.34 -0.50 -3.33
N THR A 176 -4.44 0.21 -3.49
CA THR A 176 -5.05 1.12 -2.51
C THR A 176 -6.42 1.53 -3.00
N PHE A 177 -7.10 2.38 -2.24
CA PHE A 177 -8.33 3.00 -2.72
C PHE A 177 -8.06 4.29 -3.49
N PHE A 178 -8.88 4.51 -4.50
CA PHE A 178 -8.93 5.73 -5.31
C PHE A 178 -10.34 6.30 -5.26
N THR A 179 -10.45 7.61 -5.45
CA THR A 179 -11.74 8.29 -5.40
C THR A 179 -12.40 8.36 -6.78
N ALA A 180 -13.72 8.55 -6.79
CA ALA A 180 -14.38 9.06 -7.98
C ALA A 180 -13.91 10.50 -8.26
N PRO A 181 -13.98 10.97 -9.52
CA PRO A 181 -13.59 12.33 -9.87
C PRO A 181 -14.59 13.36 -9.34
N GLY A 182 -14.11 14.57 -9.03
CA GLY A 182 -14.94 15.72 -8.68
C GLY A 182 -14.62 16.29 -7.29
N ALA A 183 -14.61 17.61 -7.20
CA ALA A 183 -14.34 18.32 -5.95
C ALA A 183 -15.38 18.02 -4.85
N GLU A 184 -16.64 17.80 -5.23
CA GLU A 184 -17.72 17.42 -4.33
C GLU A 184 -17.48 16.04 -3.68
N ILE A 185 -16.80 15.12 -4.36
CA ILE A 185 -16.42 13.81 -3.83
C ILE A 185 -15.43 13.99 -2.68
N ALA A 186 -14.39 14.81 -2.90
CA ALA A 186 -13.39 15.11 -1.87
C ALA A 186 -14.03 15.73 -0.61
N GLU A 187 -14.99 16.66 -0.77
CA GLU A 187 -15.69 17.27 0.38
C GLU A 187 -16.60 16.27 1.10
N ARG A 188 -17.32 15.40 0.38
CA ARG A 188 -18.10 14.32 0.99
C ARG A 188 -17.23 13.33 1.77
N LEU A 189 -16.06 12.98 1.25
CA LEU A 189 -15.11 12.10 1.94
C LEU A 189 -14.59 12.74 3.22
N LYS A 190 -14.28 14.03 3.24
CA LYS A 190 -13.86 14.76 4.46
C LYS A 190 -14.94 14.75 5.54
N ILE A 191 -16.23 14.82 5.15
CA ILE A 191 -17.34 14.74 6.10
C ILE A 191 -17.49 13.33 6.68
N LEU A 192 -17.26 12.29 5.85
CA LEU A 192 -17.52 10.90 6.20
C LEU A 192 -16.32 10.23 6.89
N LEU A 193 -15.09 10.55 6.46
CA LEU A 193 -13.87 9.88 6.86
C LEU A 193 -12.87 10.85 7.50
N ALA A 194 -12.55 10.62 8.77
CA ALA A 194 -11.63 11.46 9.54
C ALA A 194 -10.24 11.55 8.88
N SER A 195 -9.78 10.47 8.23
CA SER A 195 -8.48 10.43 7.55
C SER A 195 -8.38 11.39 6.37
N PHE A 196 -9.49 11.66 5.68
CA PHE A 196 -9.56 12.71 4.65
C PHE A 196 -9.70 14.11 5.27
N ALA A 197 -10.45 14.23 6.39
CA ALA A 197 -10.65 15.50 7.05
C ALA A 197 -9.35 16.08 7.64
N ASP A 198 -8.50 15.23 8.20
CA ASP A 198 -7.22 15.63 8.81
C ASP A 198 -6.04 15.60 7.82
N GLY A 199 -6.28 15.21 6.57
CA GLY A 199 -5.30 15.20 5.48
C GLY A 199 -4.28 14.06 5.58
N LEU A 200 -4.61 12.97 6.27
CA LEU A 200 -3.84 11.73 6.21
C LEU A 200 -3.99 11.09 4.83
N ASP A 201 -5.25 10.94 4.39
CA ASP A 201 -5.58 10.44 3.06
C ASP A 201 -5.85 11.60 2.11
N VAL A 202 -5.39 11.46 0.88
CA VAL A 202 -5.60 12.41 -0.22
C VAL A 202 -6.63 11.84 -1.19
N ALA A 203 -7.55 12.68 -1.65
CA ALA A 203 -8.52 12.28 -2.66
C ALA A 203 -7.85 12.24 -4.05
N HIS A 204 -7.42 11.05 -4.45
CA HIS A 204 -6.83 10.80 -5.75
C HIS A 204 -7.83 10.11 -6.67
N PRO A 205 -8.31 10.76 -7.74
CA PRO A 205 -9.11 10.09 -8.77
C PRO A 205 -8.29 9.01 -9.49
N LEU A 206 -8.91 7.87 -9.77
CA LEU A 206 -8.25 6.75 -10.46
C LEU A 206 -7.74 7.16 -11.84
N ASP A 207 -8.55 7.90 -12.59
CA ASP A 207 -8.24 8.32 -13.96
C ASP A 207 -7.03 9.26 -14.02
N ASP A 208 -6.86 10.12 -12.99
CA ASP A 208 -5.71 11.00 -12.90
C ASP A 208 -4.42 10.19 -12.73
N PHE A 209 -4.43 9.19 -11.85
CA PHE A 209 -3.24 8.36 -11.65
C PHE A 209 -2.91 7.49 -12.88
N THR A 210 -3.90 6.94 -13.57
CA THR A 210 -3.67 6.17 -14.82
C THR A 210 -3.12 7.05 -15.94
N THR A 211 -3.55 8.32 -15.98
CA THR A 211 -3.02 9.34 -16.88
C THR A 211 -1.57 9.68 -16.53
N ASP A 212 -1.25 9.88 -15.26
CA ASP A 212 0.10 10.12 -14.78
C ASP A 212 1.06 8.97 -15.14
N LEU A 213 0.62 7.72 -14.94
CA LEU A 213 1.40 6.53 -15.33
C LEU A 213 1.69 6.51 -16.83
N THR A 214 0.67 6.75 -17.66
CA THR A 214 0.84 6.80 -19.12
C THR A 214 1.79 7.93 -19.51
N GLY A 215 1.63 9.12 -18.93
CA GLY A 215 2.51 10.27 -19.13
C GLY A 215 3.96 10.03 -18.69
N ALA A 216 4.18 9.21 -17.67
CA ALA A 216 5.51 8.81 -17.20
C ALA A 216 6.18 7.72 -18.07
N GLY A 217 5.47 7.17 -19.09
CA GLY A 217 6.01 6.20 -20.03
C GLY A 217 5.68 4.74 -19.71
N PHE A 218 4.64 4.47 -18.91
CA PHE A 218 4.07 3.15 -18.78
C PHE A 218 3.14 2.86 -19.99
N THR A 219 3.30 1.70 -20.59
CA THR A 219 2.61 1.35 -21.87
C THR A 219 1.38 0.47 -21.67
N THR A 220 1.39 -0.37 -20.64
CA THR A 220 0.26 -1.26 -20.33
C THR A 220 -0.21 -0.94 -18.91
N VAL A 221 -1.24 -0.12 -18.80
CA VAL A 221 -1.86 0.21 -17.52
C VAL A 221 -3.18 -0.53 -17.41
N THR A 222 -3.32 -1.39 -16.41
CA THR A 222 -4.57 -2.10 -16.12
C THR A 222 -5.03 -1.80 -14.71
N THR A 223 -6.35 -1.70 -14.54
CA THR A 223 -6.99 -1.46 -13.25
C THR A 223 -8.03 -2.54 -12.98
N GLU A 224 -8.04 -3.08 -11.78
CA GLU A 224 -9.02 -4.05 -11.31
C GLU A 224 -9.65 -3.55 -10.02
N SER A 225 -10.99 -3.40 -9.99
CA SER A 225 -11.71 -3.14 -8.75
C SER A 225 -11.68 -4.41 -7.89
N ILE A 226 -11.16 -4.29 -6.68
CA ILE A 226 -11.15 -5.35 -5.67
C ILE A 226 -11.93 -4.95 -4.40
N GLY A 227 -12.62 -3.80 -4.44
CA GLY A 227 -13.44 -3.30 -3.33
C GLY A 227 -14.46 -4.30 -2.80
N PRO A 228 -15.15 -5.10 -3.67
CA PRO A 228 -16.04 -6.17 -3.21
C PRO A 228 -15.38 -7.22 -2.29
N ASP A 229 -14.09 -7.46 -2.47
CA ASP A 229 -13.30 -8.40 -1.66
C ASP A 229 -12.55 -7.72 -0.49
N VAL A 230 -12.64 -6.40 -0.34
CA VAL A 230 -11.99 -5.63 0.73
C VAL A 230 -13.02 -5.11 1.74
N TRP A 231 -13.94 -4.26 1.30
CA TRP A 231 -14.78 -3.46 2.19
C TRP A 231 -15.79 -4.26 3.01
N PRO A 232 -16.55 -5.21 2.44
CA PRO A 232 -17.51 -6.01 3.22
C PRO A 232 -16.84 -6.87 4.29
N GLY A 233 -15.69 -7.46 3.96
CA GLY A 233 -14.95 -8.31 4.90
C GLY A 233 -14.33 -7.51 6.04
N LEU A 234 -13.74 -6.36 5.75
CA LEU A 234 -13.23 -5.44 6.76
C LEU A 234 -14.34 -4.98 7.71
N ASP A 235 -15.46 -4.49 7.16
CA ASP A 235 -16.57 -3.98 7.97
C ASP A 235 -17.17 -5.10 8.84
N ARG A 236 -17.29 -6.32 8.31
CA ARG A 236 -17.79 -7.46 9.08
C ARG A 236 -16.86 -7.81 10.24
N TYR A 237 -15.55 -7.84 10.03
CA TYR A 237 -14.57 -8.04 11.10
C TYR A 237 -14.66 -6.93 12.16
N LEU A 238 -14.75 -5.68 11.73
CA LEU A 238 -14.82 -4.54 12.64
C LEU A 238 -16.15 -4.46 13.40
N ALA A 239 -17.23 -5.06 12.89
CA ALA A 239 -18.54 -5.02 13.52
C ALA A 239 -18.55 -5.52 14.97
N ASP A 240 -17.68 -6.47 15.28
CA ASP A 240 -17.56 -7.06 16.62
C ASP A 240 -16.50 -6.37 17.50
N THR A 241 -15.69 -5.46 16.93
CA THR A 241 -14.54 -4.83 17.62
C THR A 241 -14.68 -3.33 17.82
N VAL A 242 -15.41 -2.64 16.94
CA VAL A 242 -15.60 -1.19 17.02
C VAL A 242 -17.08 -0.81 16.80
N PRO A 243 -17.54 0.30 17.43
CA PRO A 243 -18.91 0.78 17.27
C PRO A 243 -19.27 1.11 15.80
N PRO A 244 -20.56 1.05 15.41
CA PRO A 244 -20.99 1.42 14.05
C PRO A 244 -20.58 2.82 13.61
N ALA A 245 -20.50 3.77 14.54
CA ALA A 245 -20.09 5.17 14.29
C ALA A 245 -18.57 5.35 14.22
N HIS A 246 -17.78 4.29 14.36
CA HIS A 246 -16.32 4.39 14.25
C HIS A 246 -15.93 4.68 12.79
N TRP A 247 -15.04 5.64 12.58
CA TRP A 247 -14.70 6.14 11.24
C TRP A 247 -14.26 5.04 10.25
N THR A 248 -13.58 3.99 10.72
CA THR A 248 -13.15 2.88 9.85
C THR A 248 -14.32 2.12 9.23
N ARG A 249 -15.51 2.11 9.87
CA ARG A 249 -16.73 1.50 9.35
C ARG A 249 -17.37 2.33 8.22
N HIS A 250 -17.06 3.60 8.16
CA HIS A 250 -17.57 4.51 7.13
C HIS A 250 -16.95 4.28 5.74
N PHE A 251 -15.83 3.56 5.64
CA PHE A 251 -15.28 3.17 4.34
C PHE A 251 -16.24 2.30 3.52
N LEU A 252 -16.98 1.37 4.16
CA LEU A 252 -18.02 0.60 3.48
C LEU A 252 -19.14 1.51 2.93
N THR A 253 -19.54 2.54 3.67
CA THR A 253 -20.51 3.54 3.21
C THR A 253 -19.95 4.34 2.04
N ALA A 254 -18.72 4.85 2.14
CA ALA A 254 -18.08 5.59 1.07
C ALA A 254 -17.99 4.77 -0.24
N TRP A 255 -17.67 3.49 -0.14
CA TRP A 255 -17.65 2.58 -1.28
C TRP A 255 -19.04 2.35 -1.88
N ARG A 256 -20.05 2.04 -1.04
CA ARG A 256 -21.45 1.84 -1.50
C ARG A 256 -22.03 3.07 -2.16
N ASP A 257 -21.66 4.25 -1.70
CA ASP A 257 -22.07 5.52 -2.27
C ASP A 257 -21.28 5.92 -3.52
N GLY A 258 -20.31 5.08 -3.96
CA GLY A 258 -19.49 5.32 -5.14
C GLY A 258 -18.51 6.50 -4.97
N LEU A 259 -18.12 6.85 -3.74
CA LEU A 259 -17.18 7.94 -3.48
C LEU A 259 -15.73 7.51 -3.67
N LEU A 260 -15.44 6.24 -3.37
CA LEU A 260 -14.14 5.60 -3.56
C LEU A 260 -14.31 4.12 -3.87
N ASP A 261 -13.26 3.53 -4.45
CA ASP A 261 -13.18 2.08 -4.60
C ASP A 261 -11.73 1.60 -4.41
N TYR A 262 -11.56 0.34 -4.06
CA TYR A 262 -10.25 -0.26 -3.86
C TYR A 262 -9.78 -0.93 -5.15
N HIS A 263 -8.58 -0.58 -5.61
CA HIS A 263 -8.06 -1.04 -6.88
C HIS A 263 -6.71 -1.76 -6.75
N LEU A 264 -6.51 -2.73 -7.61
CA LEU A 264 -5.20 -3.26 -7.98
C LEU A 264 -4.84 -2.70 -9.36
N ILE A 265 -3.73 -1.98 -9.44
CA ILE A 265 -3.22 -1.38 -10.66
C ILE A 265 -1.92 -2.08 -11.03
N THR A 266 -1.78 -2.49 -12.29
CA THR A 266 -0.51 -2.95 -12.84
C THR A 266 -0.13 -2.10 -14.04
N ALA A 267 1.16 -1.78 -14.18
CA ALA A 267 1.67 -0.99 -15.27
C ALA A 267 3.06 -1.46 -15.68
N ASP A 268 3.29 -1.65 -16.96
CA ASP A 268 4.58 -2.09 -17.50
C ASP A 268 5.35 -0.90 -18.07
N ARG A 269 6.62 -0.76 -17.70
CA ARG A 269 7.52 0.27 -18.20
C ARG A 269 7.86 0.01 -19.66
N GLY A 270 7.57 0.99 -20.55
CA GLY A 270 7.92 0.92 -21.97
C GLY A 270 9.42 0.97 -22.26
#